data_a38e5f4d2a6764815cd3071b223b4fd6
#
_entry.id   a38e5f4d2a6764815cd3071b223b4fd6
#
_cell.length_a   1.000
_cell.length_b   1.000
_cell.length_c   1.000
_cell.angle_alpha   90.00
_cell.angle_beta   90.00
_cell.angle_gamma   90.00
#
_symmetry.space_group_name_H-M   'P 1'
#
loop_
_entity.id
_entity.type
_entity.pdbx_description
1 polymer ?
#
loop_
_entity_poly.entity_id
_entity_poly.type
_entity_poly.pdbx_seq_one_letter_code
_entity_poly.pdbx_strand_id
1 'polypeptide(L)'
;MPLVLTNTEERRLIRTNVDKGQIFQTVMALKSETPVYAIVAPAIAGQFPGMENNKIRGAFQALGFTDVREVAVGADLCTVEEAKDFLEEVPEKLPFMATSCCPSWSMMAKKLFPEQAKCI
;
A
#
# COMPACT_ATOMS: atom_id res chain seq x y z
N MET A 1 3.39 6.87 19.72
CA MET A 1 3.68 5.84 20.72
C MET A 1 4.33 4.69 20.00
N PRO A 2 5.60 4.34 20.21
CA PRO A 2 6.20 3.23 19.50
C PRO A 2 5.53 1.93 19.95
N LEU A 3 5.11 1.11 18.99
CA LEU A 3 4.62 -0.23 19.25
C LEU A 3 5.80 -1.05 19.80
N VAL A 4 5.81 -1.28 21.10
CA VAL A 4 6.79 -2.18 21.71
C VAL A 4 6.29 -3.60 21.53
N LEU A 5 6.74 -4.24 20.47
CA LEU A 5 6.49 -5.66 20.25
C LEU A 5 7.38 -6.49 21.16
N THR A 6 6.79 -7.24 22.05
CA THR A 6 7.47 -8.00 23.10
C THR A 6 7.75 -9.46 22.72
N ASN A 7 7.20 -9.93 21.60
CA ASN A 7 7.27 -11.33 21.16
C ASN A 7 8.30 -11.49 20.02
N THR A 8 9.01 -12.62 20.02
CA THR A 8 10.01 -12.98 19.01
C THR A 8 9.42 -13.13 17.61
N GLU A 9 8.17 -13.57 17.50
CA GLU A 9 7.47 -13.72 16.23
C GLU A 9 7.06 -12.36 15.65
N GLU A 10 6.59 -11.43 16.47
CA GLU A 10 6.28 -10.06 16.07
C GLU A 10 7.53 -9.32 15.58
N ARG A 11 8.68 -9.54 16.23
CA ARG A 11 9.99 -9.03 15.77
C ARG A 11 10.39 -9.60 14.42
N ARG A 12 9.97 -10.85 14.13
CA ARG A 12 10.21 -11.50 12.84
C ARG A 12 9.38 -10.86 11.72
N LEU A 13 8.13 -10.50 12.00
CA LEU A 13 7.24 -9.78 11.08
C LEU A 13 7.81 -8.40 10.70
N ILE A 14 8.30 -7.64 11.66
CA ILE A 14 8.92 -6.32 11.40
C ILE A 14 10.16 -6.44 10.52
N ARG A 15 10.98 -7.48 10.71
CA ARG A 15 12.19 -7.70 9.90
C ARG A 15 11.91 -8.08 8.45
N THR A 16 10.67 -8.43 8.11
CA THR A 16 10.28 -8.75 6.72
C THR A 16 9.82 -7.52 5.94
N ASN A 17 9.47 -6.44 6.63
CA ASN A 17 9.06 -5.18 6.02
C ASN A 17 10.25 -4.22 6.01
N VAL A 18 10.80 -4.01 4.82
CA VAL A 18 11.87 -3.02 4.60
C VAL A 18 11.25 -1.79 3.97
N ASP A 19 11.35 -0.67 4.65
CA ASP A 19 10.96 0.62 4.06
C ASP A 19 11.92 0.99 2.93
N LYS A 20 11.36 1.36 1.79
CA LYS A 20 12.08 1.89 0.64
C LYS A 20 11.86 3.39 0.55
N GLY A 21 12.41 4.13 1.50
CA GLY A 21 12.34 5.59 1.49
C GLY A 21 13.04 6.20 0.27
N GLN A 22 12.32 7.05 -0.47
CA GLN A 22 12.82 7.75 -1.66
C GLN A 22 12.67 9.27 -1.53
N ILE A 23 12.76 9.79 -0.31
CA ILE A 23 12.52 11.21 -0.04
C ILE A 23 13.45 12.13 -0.81
N PHE A 24 14.74 11.74 -0.95
CA PHE A 24 15.71 12.55 -1.68
C PHE A 24 15.32 12.70 -3.16
N GLN A 25 14.99 11.59 -3.82
CA GLN A 25 14.56 11.58 -5.22
C GLN A 25 13.30 12.41 -5.41
N THR A 26 12.34 12.32 -4.48
CA THR A 26 11.11 13.09 -4.51
C THR A 26 11.39 14.59 -4.39
N VAL A 27 12.26 15.00 -3.45
CA VAL A 27 12.63 16.42 -3.28
C VAL A 27 13.33 16.95 -4.52
N MET A 28 14.20 16.16 -5.14
CA MET A 28 14.88 16.56 -6.39
C MET A 28 13.90 16.69 -7.56
N ALA A 29 12.93 15.78 -7.66
CA ALA A 29 11.89 15.86 -8.68
C ALA A 29 11.01 17.11 -8.49
N LEU A 30 10.59 17.43 -7.26
CA LEU A 30 9.80 18.61 -6.95
C LEU A 30 10.54 19.94 -7.22
N LYS A 31 11.87 19.91 -7.23
CA LYS A 31 12.70 21.08 -7.58
C LYS A 31 12.98 21.20 -9.09
N SER A 32 12.63 20.21 -9.88
CA SER A 32 12.75 20.24 -11.33
C SER A 32 11.56 20.95 -11.98
N GLU A 33 11.65 21.21 -13.27
CA GLU A 33 10.53 21.75 -14.06
C GLU A 33 9.50 20.69 -14.48
N THR A 34 9.77 19.43 -14.16
CA THR A 34 8.90 18.31 -14.52
C THR A 34 7.69 18.25 -13.58
N PRO A 35 6.47 18.14 -14.12
CA PRO A 35 5.27 17.98 -13.28
C PRO A 35 5.35 16.69 -12.44
N VAL A 36 5.16 16.81 -11.12
CA VAL A 36 5.18 15.69 -10.19
C VAL A 36 3.78 15.50 -9.60
N TYR A 37 3.25 14.31 -9.74
CA TYR A 37 1.94 13.93 -9.21
C TYR A 37 2.09 13.01 -8.02
N ALA A 38 1.34 13.27 -6.95
CA ALA A 38 1.26 12.37 -5.81
C ALA A 38 0.09 11.40 -6.01
N ILE A 39 0.33 10.13 -5.76
CA ILE A 39 -0.72 9.13 -5.55
C ILE A 39 -0.69 8.71 -4.08
N VAL A 40 -1.82 8.79 -3.40
CA VAL A 40 -1.91 8.55 -1.96
C VAL A 40 -2.80 7.36 -1.66
N ALA A 41 -2.29 6.45 -0.83
CA ALA A 41 -3.06 5.31 -0.37
C ALA A 41 -4.06 5.71 0.74
N PRO A 42 -5.16 4.95 0.93
CA PRO A 42 -6.15 5.21 1.98
C PRO A 42 -5.56 5.26 3.40
N ALA A 43 -4.43 4.59 3.62
CA ALA A 43 -3.72 4.60 4.90
C ALA A 43 -3.27 6.00 5.36
N ILE A 44 -3.27 7.01 4.48
CA ILE A 44 -3.01 8.40 4.86
C ILE A 44 -4.11 8.96 5.78
N ALA A 45 -5.34 8.46 5.63
CA ALA A 45 -6.42 8.78 6.54
C ALA A 45 -6.07 8.29 7.96
N GLY A 46 -6.17 9.17 8.94
CA GLY A 46 -5.80 8.87 10.32
C GLY A 46 -4.32 9.07 10.66
N GLN A 47 -3.43 9.26 9.68
CA GLN A 47 -2.03 9.65 9.94
C GLN A 47 -1.93 11.08 10.50
N PHE A 48 -2.89 11.91 10.15
CA PHE A 48 -2.95 13.33 10.55
C PHE A 48 -4.28 13.62 11.24
N PRO A 49 -4.40 13.43 12.56
CA PRO A 49 -5.64 13.63 13.30
C PRO A 49 -6.22 15.04 13.07
N GLY A 50 -7.51 15.11 12.75
CA GLY A 50 -8.21 16.37 12.47
C GLY A 50 -7.93 17.02 11.11
N MET A 51 -7.20 16.34 10.24
CA MET A 51 -6.95 16.83 8.88
C MET A 51 -7.97 16.22 7.91
N GLU A 52 -8.75 17.05 7.27
CA GLU A 52 -9.68 16.68 6.21
C GLU A 52 -8.96 16.40 4.89
N ASN A 53 -9.54 15.57 4.02
CA ASN A 53 -8.96 15.19 2.73
C ASN A 53 -8.54 16.40 1.87
N ASN A 54 -9.34 17.45 1.84
CA ASN A 54 -9.01 18.66 1.10
C ASN A 54 -7.78 19.39 1.64
N LYS A 55 -7.55 19.34 2.95
CA LYS A 55 -6.34 19.90 3.58
C LYS A 55 -5.11 19.08 3.25
N ILE A 56 -5.24 17.75 3.20
CA ILE A 56 -4.16 16.85 2.77
C ILE A 56 -3.76 17.18 1.34
N ARG A 57 -4.73 17.30 0.43
CA ARG A 57 -4.47 17.69 -0.97
C ARG A 57 -3.76 19.03 -1.07
N GLY A 58 -4.25 20.05 -0.35
CA GLY A 58 -3.62 21.37 -0.29
C GLY A 58 -2.19 21.34 0.25
N ALA A 59 -1.92 20.50 1.24
CA ALA A 59 -0.58 20.31 1.78
C ALA A 59 0.41 19.76 0.73
N PHE A 60 0.01 18.73 -0.03
CA PHE A 60 0.83 18.21 -1.14
C PHE A 60 1.07 19.27 -2.22
N GLN A 61 0.05 20.05 -2.59
CA GLN A 61 0.21 21.14 -3.55
C GLN A 61 1.15 22.24 -3.02
N ALA A 62 1.06 22.56 -1.73
CA ALA A 62 1.98 23.51 -1.08
C ALA A 62 3.43 23.00 -1.04
N LEU A 63 3.65 21.67 -1.03
CA LEU A 63 4.98 21.06 -1.14
C LEU A 63 5.54 21.08 -2.58
N GLY A 64 4.74 21.47 -3.58
CA GLY A 64 5.15 21.56 -4.98
C GLY A 64 4.65 20.43 -5.88
N PHE A 65 3.80 19.54 -5.39
CA PHE A 65 3.16 18.54 -6.27
C PHE A 65 2.15 19.22 -7.19
N THR A 66 2.12 18.82 -8.44
CA THR A 66 1.20 19.34 -9.46
C THR A 66 -0.25 18.99 -9.16
N ASP A 67 -0.50 17.77 -8.75
CA ASP A 67 -1.81 17.31 -8.28
C ASP A 67 -1.68 16.06 -7.40
N VAL A 68 -2.78 15.68 -6.75
CA VAL A 68 -2.88 14.51 -5.86
C VAL A 68 -4.04 13.65 -6.30
N ARG A 69 -3.80 12.34 -6.42
CA ARG A 69 -4.82 11.34 -6.77
C ARG A 69 -4.91 10.27 -5.70
N GLU A 70 -6.12 9.80 -5.45
CA GLU A 70 -6.37 8.71 -4.51
C GLU A 70 -6.16 7.36 -5.21
N VAL A 71 -5.30 6.52 -4.62
CA VAL A 71 -5.07 5.15 -5.11
C VAL A 71 -6.34 4.30 -5.02
N ALA A 72 -7.25 4.63 -4.09
CA ALA A 72 -8.52 3.95 -3.92
C ALA A 72 -9.34 3.85 -5.23
N VAL A 73 -9.29 4.86 -6.09
CA VAL A 73 -9.96 4.82 -7.41
C VAL A 73 -9.43 3.68 -8.29
N GLY A 74 -8.12 3.45 -8.26
CA GLY A 74 -7.51 2.30 -8.94
C GLY A 74 -7.87 0.98 -8.28
N ALA A 75 -7.96 0.95 -6.95
CA ALA A 75 -8.35 -0.23 -6.20
C ALA A 75 -9.79 -0.67 -6.51
N ASP A 76 -10.72 0.26 -6.70
CA ASP A 76 -12.09 -0.05 -7.11
C ASP A 76 -12.13 -0.78 -8.47
N LEU A 77 -11.29 -0.36 -9.42
CA LEU A 77 -11.18 -1.02 -10.73
C LEU A 77 -10.55 -2.42 -10.59
N CYS A 78 -9.48 -2.55 -9.81
CA CYS A 78 -8.84 -3.84 -9.55
C CYS A 78 -9.82 -4.83 -8.89
N THR A 79 -10.63 -4.37 -7.94
CA THR A 79 -11.61 -5.23 -7.25
C THR A 79 -12.58 -5.91 -8.21
N VAL A 80 -12.99 -5.24 -9.28
CA VAL A 80 -13.88 -5.82 -10.29
C VAL A 80 -13.20 -6.97 -11.03
N GLU A 81 -11.93 -6.81 -11.39
CA GLU A 81 -11.18 -7.87 -12.09
C GLU A 81 -10.84 -9.03 -11.13
N GLU A 82 -10.37 -8.74 -9.93
CA GLU A 82 -10.10 -9.75 -8.91
C GLU A 82 -11.35 -10.57 -8.54
N ALA A 83 -12.52 -9.96 -8.55
CA ALA A 83 -13.78 -10.68 -8.33
C ALA A 83 -14.09 -11.68 -9.45
N LYS A 84 -13.76 -11.36 -10.71
CA LYS A 84 -13.87 -12.30 -11.83
C LYS A 84 -12.90 -13.47 -11.66
N ASP A 85 -11.63 -13.18 -11.38
CA ASP A 85 -10.61 -14.18 -11.14
C ASP A 85 -11.02 -15.11 -9.98
N PHE A 86 -11.57 -14.55 -8.90
CA PHE A 86 -12.09 -15.34 -7.78
C PHE A 86 -13.18 -16.31 -8.22
N LEU A 87 -14.15 -15.86 -9.01
CA LEU A 87 -15.24 -16.72 -9.48
C LEU A 87 -14.78 -17.82 -10.45
N GLU A 88 -13.68 -17.60 -11.17
CA GLU A 88 -13.11 -18.59 -12.09
C GLU A 88 -12.17 -19.59 -11.41
N GLU A 89 -11.54 -19.20 -10.32
CA GLU A 89 -10.50 -20.01 -9.66
C GLU A 89 -11.00 -20.74 -8.42
N VAL A 90 -11.96 -20.16 -7.68
CA VAL A 90 -12.41 -20.69 -6.37
C VAL A 90 -13.82 -21.28 -6.49
N PRO A 91 -14.07 -22.51 -5.97
CA PRO A 91 -13.13 -23.41 -5.30
C PRO A 91 -12.43 -24.42 -6.23
N GLU A 92 -12.74 -24.41 -7.53
CA GLU A 92 -12.40 -25.51 -8.46
C GLU A 92 -10.88 -25.70 -8.64
N LYS A 93 -10.13 -24.60 -8.72
CA LYS A 93 -8.68 -24.64 -8.93
C LYS A 93 -7.91 -24.29 -7.65
N LEU A 94 -8.45 -23.38 -6.85
CA LEU A 94 -7.86 -22.94 -5.59
C LEU A 94 -8.86 -23.11 -4.45
N PRO A 95 -8.43 -23.55 -3.25
CA PRO A 95 -9.32 -23.68 -2.09
C PRO A 95 -9.78 -22.31 -1.55
N PHE A 96 -9.01 -21.27 -1.80
CA PHE A 96 -9.29 -19.86 -1.54
C PHE A 96 -8.35 -18.99 -2.37
N MET A 97 -8.64 -17.71 -2.46
CA MET A 97 -7.78 -16.71 -3.09
C MET A 97 -7.50 -15.58 -2.11
N ALA A 98 -6.24 -15.18 -2.00
CA ALA A 98 -5.80 -14.06 -1.17
C ALA A 98 -5.04 -13.06 -2.04
N THR A 99 -5.79 -12.15 -2.66
CA THR A 99 -5.21 -11.11 -3.51
C THR A 99 -4.50 -10.05 -2.70
N SER A 100 -3.54 -9.37 -3.29
CA SER A 100 -2.83 -8.31 -2.60
C SER A 100 -2.13 -7.33 -3.55
N CYS A 101 -2.45 -6.06 -3.40
CA CYS A 101 -1.68 -4.95 -3.93
C CYS A 101 -0.51 -4.55 -2.99
N CYS A 102 -0.37 -5.18 -1.81
CA CYS A 102 0.64 -4.85 -0.81
C CYS A 102 1.80 -5.85 -0.84
N PRO A 103 2.99 -5.49 -1.35
CA PRO A 103 4.15 -6.38 -1.37
C PRO A 103 4.58 -6.87 0.02
N SER A 104 4.44 -6.03 1.04
CA SER A 104 4.76 -6.39 2.43
C SER A 104 3.88 -7.53 2.93
N TRP A 105 2.58 -7.45 2.66
CA TRP A 105 1.61 -8.52 2.98
C TRP A 105 1.96 -9.81 2.24
N SER A 106 2.11 -9.74 0.91
CA SER A 106 2.43 -10.91 0.08
C SER A 106 3.73 -11.60 0.50
N MET A 107 4.77 -10.82 0.77
CA MET A 107 6.05 -11.36 1.23
C MET A 107 5.95 -11.99 2.61
N MET A 108 5.23 -11.37 3.53
CA MET A 108 5.00 -11.91 4.87
C MET A 108 4.23 -13.22 4.79
N ALA A 109 3.10 -13.23 4.08
CA ALA A 109 2.25 -14.39 3.95
C ALA A 109 2.99 -15.58 3.31
N LYS A 110 3.70 -15.35 2.20
CA LYS A 110 4.50 -16.40 1.54
C LYS A 110 5.65 -16.94 2.40
N LYS A 111 6.20 -16.13 3.31
CA LYS A 111 7.26 -16.58 4.24
C LYS A 111 6.71 -17.36 5.42
N LEU A 112 5.56 -16.97 5.95
CA LEU A 112 4.96 -17.60 7.12
C LEU A 112 4.12 -18.83 6.76
N PHE A 113 3.51 -18.81 5.58
CA PHE A 113 2.60 -19.83 5.08
C PHE A 113 3.02 -20.29 3.66
N PRO A 114 4.22 -20.86 3.48
CA PRO A 114 4.74 -21.21 2.17
C PRO A 114 3.87 -22.23 1.42
N GLU A 115 3.17 -23.10 2.14
CA GLU A 115 2.23 -24.08 1.56
C GLU A 115 1.01 -23.42 0.91
N GLN A 116 0.70 -22.19 1.29
CA GLN A 116 -0.42 -21.39 0.76
C GLN A 116 0.02 -20.39 -0.32
N ALA A 117 1.30 -20.35 -0.64
CA ALA A 117 1.86 -19.33 -1.55
C ALA A 117 1.20 -19.30 -2.94
N LYS A 118 0.64 -20.44 -3.39
CA LYS A 118 -0.11 -20.55 -4.65
C LYS A 118 -1.45 -19.83 -4.65
N CYS A 119 -1.98 -19.53 -3.47
CA CYS A 119 -3.27 -18.85 -3.29
C CYS A 119 -3.13 -17.33 -3.06
N ILE A 120 -1.86 -16.80 -3.13
CA ILE A 120 -1.52 -15.41 -2.79
C ILE A 120 -0.97 -14.68 -4.01
#